data_e31ef1bc3d0a50d5ef27cf10d912c86a
#
_entry.id   e31ef1bc3d0a50d5ef27cf10d912c86a
#
_cell.length_a   1.000
_cell.length_b   1.000
_cell.length_c   1.000
_cell.angle_alpha   90.00
_cell.angle_beta   90.00
_cell.angle_gamma   90.00
#
_symmetry.space_group_name_H-M   'P 1'
#
loop_
_entity.id
_entity.type
_entity.pdbx_description
1 polymer ?
#
loop_
_entity_poly.entity_id
_entity_poly.type
_entity_poly.pdbx_seq_one_letter_code
_entity_poly.pdbx_strand_id
1 'polypeptide(L)'
;MTTMGRPTLFHPAMCEEAHNYCLLGATNDQLADFFGVSPSTIDNWIASRRDFEAAVKSGRVIADAKVARGLYVRAVGYDRKVEREVIVGGELKPVTSTVHYPANVQACIFWLRNRRRQTWRDQGRDATDEPSRQVTDLALLEAAGESMRARALPTGETLDTAVSNVSGKG
;
A
#
# COMPACT_ATOMS: atom_id res chain seq x y z
N MET A 1 46.56 9.84 32.42
CA MET A 1 46.47 8.51 31.79
C MET A 1 45.16 8.46 31.01
N THR A 2 45.26 8.66 29.70
CA THR A 2 44.07 8.63 28.82
C THR A 2 43.77 7.18 28.53
N THR A 3 42.66 6.66 29.06
CA THR A 3 42.16 5.34 28.72
C THR A 3 41.71 5.37 27.26
N MET A 4 42.56 4.87 26.37
CA MET A 4 42.15 4.60 24.99
C MET A 4 41.05 3.52 25.03
N GLY A 5 39.80 3.95 24.89
CA GLY A 5 38.71 3.04 24.67
C GLY A 5 38.90 2.23 23.39
N ARG A 6 38.28 1.02 23.34
CA ARG A 6 38.29 0.17 22.14
C ARG A 6 37.89 1.01 20.90
N PRO A 7 38.63 0.92 19.78
CA PRO A 7 38.28 1.66 18.56
C PRO A 7 36.80 1.37 18.19
N THR A 8 36.05 2.43 17.90
CA THR A 8 34.67 2.26 17.43
C THR A 8 34.66 1.69 16.02
N LEU A 9 33.84 0.69 15.77
CA LEU A 9 33.61 0.13 14.42
C LEU A 9 32.76 1.05 13.54
N PHE A 10 32.19 2.11 14.12
CA PHE A 10 31.32 3.05 13.41
C PHE A 10 32.10 3.92 12.42
N HIS A 11 31.58 3.99 11.21
CA HIS A 11 32.08 4.85 10.13
C HIS A 11 30.96 5.79 9.63
N PRO A 12 31.22 7.06 9.34
CA PRO A 12 30.17 7.98 8.86
C PRO A 12 29.43 7.51 7.60
N ALA A 13 30.09 6.79 6.70
CA ALA A 13 29.45 6.19 5.50
C ALA A 13 28.33 5.21 5.85
N MET A 14 28.37 4.58 7.02
CA MET A 14 27.31 3.68 7.49
C MET A 14 25.96 4.37 7.65
N CYS A 15 25.91 5.70 7.77
CA CYS A 15 24.64 6.43 7.82
C CYS A 15 23.88 6.32 6.49
N GLU A 16 24.56 6.51 5.37
CA GLU A 16 23.95 6.39 4.04
C GLU A 16 23.56 4.95 3.74
N GLU A 17 24.41 4.00 4.07
CA GLU A 17 24.14 2.57 3.91
C GLU A 17 22.93 2.15 4.76
N ALA A 18 22.89 2.54 6.03
CA ALA A 18 21.74 2.26 6.91
C ALA A 18 20.45 2.88 6.38
N HIS A 19 20.49 4.11 5.87
CA HIS A 19 19.35 4.74 5.22
C HIS A 19 18.84 3.89 4.05
N ASN A 20 19.72 3.49 3.15
CA ASN A 20 19.37 2.70 1.97
C ASN A 20 18.78 1.33 2.32
N TYR A 21 19.35 0.64 3.32
CA TYR A 21 18.77 -0.61 3.83
C TYR A 21 17.40 -0.41 4.46
N CYS A 22 17.22 0.67 5.23
CA CYS A 22 15.94 1.02 5.84
C CYS A 22 14.88 1.40 4.80
N LEU A 23 15.24 1.94 3.64
CA LEU A 23 14.32 2.15 2.51
C LEU A 23 13.73 0.83 1.98
N LEU A 24 14.43 -0.28 2.18
CA LEU A 24 13.98 -1.64 1.85
C LEU A 24 13.26 -2.33 3.02
N GLY A 25 13.11 -1.64 4.16
CA GLY A 25 12.41 -2.15 5.34
C GLY A 25 13.29 -2.92 6.33
N ALA A 26 14.61 -2.74 6.29
CA ALA A 26 15.53 -3.45 7.18
C ALA A 26 15.26 -3.18 8.67
N THR A 27 15.28 -4.26 9.47
CA THR A 27 15.21 -4.24 10.93
C THR A 27 16.57 -3.95 11.55
N ASN A 28 16.63 -3.71 12.89
CA ASN A 28 17.91 -3.54 13.59
C ASN A 28 18.78 -4.81 13.50
N ASP A 29 18.18 -6.00 13.57
CA ASP A 29 18.92 -7.26 13.44
C ASP A 29 19.56 -7.40 12.06
N GLN A 30 18.81 -7.06 11.00
CA GLN A 30 19.33 -7.09 9.62
C GLN A 30 20.43 -6.05 9.39
N LEU A 31 20.32 -4.85 9.99
CA LEU A 31 21.41 -3.87 9.97
C LEU A 31 22.66 -4.36 10.72
N ALA A 32 22.45 -5.07 11.84
CA ALA A 32 23.53 -5.67 12.62
C ALA A 32 24.29 -6.73 11.81
N ASP A 33 23.55 -7.63 11.15
CA ASP A 33 24.10 -8.65 10.25
C ASP A 33 24.90 -8.00 9.10
N PHE A 34 24.34 -6.97 8.48
CA PHE A 34 24.97 -6.26 7.38
C PHE A 34 26.29 -5.57 7.79
N PHE A 35 26.29 -4.89 8.95
CA PHE A 35 27.50 -4.21 9.45
C PHE A 35 28.45 -5.13 10.22
N GLY A 36 28.11 -6.41 10.40
CA GLY A 36 28.93 -7.37 11.14
C GLY A 36 29.07 -7.02 12.63
N VAL A 37 28.00 -6.48 13.23
CA VAL A 37 27.96 -6.06 14.64
C VAL A 37 26.79 -6.72 15.37
N SER A 38 26.71 -6.56 16.70
CA SER A 38 25.55 -7.04 17.43
C SER A 38 24.35 -6.07 17.31
N PRO A 39 23.10 -6.56 17.40
CA PRO A 39 21.90 -5.70 17.42
C PRO A 39 21.97 -4.60 18.49
N SER A 40 22.50 -4.91 19.67
CA SER A 40 22.72 -3.92 20.73
C SER A 40 23.70 -2.80 20.34
N THR A 41 24.63 -3.08 19.42
CA THR A 41 25.52 -2.04 18.88
C THR A 41 24.75 -1.08 17.99
N ILE A 42 23.83 -1.58 17.15
CA ILE A 42 22.92 -0.77 16.33
C ILE A 42 22.04 0.12 17.22
N ASP A 43 21.45 -0.45 18.29
CA ASP A 43 20.62 0.32 19.22
C ASP A 43 21.43 1.42 19.92
N ASN A 44 22.68 1.13 20.31
CA ASN A 44 23.58 2.11 20.88
C ASN A 44 23.95 3.20 19.88
N TRP A 45 24.19 2.87 18.59
CA TRP A 45 24.46 3.88 17.57
C TRP A 45 23.24 4.76 17.31
N ILE A 46 22.04 4.20 17.26
CA ILE A 46 20.80 4.97 17.13
C ILE A 46 20.64 5.91 18.33
N ALA A 47 20.90 5.44 19.56
CA ALA A 47 20.75 6.25 20.76
C ALA A 47 21.82 7.35 20.93
N SER A 48 23.07 7.09 20.48
CA SER A 48 24.21 7.97 20.75
C SER A 48 24.63 8.87 19.57
N ARG A 49 24.17 8.58 18.35
CA ARG A 49 24.60 9.27 17.12
C ARG A 49 23.40 9.82 16.35
N ARG A 50 23.21 11.12 16.41
CA ARG A 50 22.07 11.81 15.76
C ARG A 50 22.01 11.59 14.26
N ASP A 51 23.18 11.55 13.58
CA ASP A 51 23.23 11.39 12.12
C ASP A 51 22.78 9.97 11.73
N PHE A 52 23.19 8.95 12.49
CA PHE A 52 22.78 7.58 12.27
C PHE A 52 21.29 7.37 12.60
N GLU A 53 20.82 7.92 13.73
CA GLU A 53 19.39 7.92 14.07
C GLU A 53 18.55 8.56 12.96
N ALA A 54 18.95 9.74 12.49
CA ALA A 54 18.24 10.46 11.43
C ALA A 54 18.18 9.65 10.13
N ALA A 55 19.29 9.02 9.74
CA ALA A 55 19.38 8.18 8.55
C ALA A 55 18.46 6.97 8.63
N VAL A 56 18.49 6.20 9.72
CA VAL A 56 17.63 5.04 9.96
C VAL A 56 16.17 5.45 9.99
N LYS A 57 15.83 6.48 10.75
CA LYS A 57 14.46 6.99 10.88
C LYS A 57 13.90 7.48 9.55
N SER A 58 14.68 8.25 8.79
CA SER A 58 14.28 8.75 7.48
C SER A 58 13.99 7.60 6.50
N GLY A 59 14.90 6.60 6.42
CA GLY A 59 14.71 5.43 5.56
C GLY A 59 13.42 4.68 5.88
N ARG A 60 13.15 4.40 7.16
CA ARG A 60 11.95 3.70 7.62
C ARG A 60 10.67 4.48 7.33
N VAL A 61 10.65 5.78 7.64
CA VAL A 61 9.47 6.63 7.38
C VAL A 61 9.11 6.63 5.90
N ILE A 62 10.10 6.68 5.01
CA ILE A 62 9.86 6.65 3.56
C ILE A 62 9.34 5.27 3.12
N ALA A 63 9.92 4.17 3.64
CA ALA A 63 9.47 2.81 3.36
C ALA A 63 8.01 2.61 3.81
N ASP A 64 7.71 2.96 5.06
CA ASP A 64 6.37 2.86 5.64
C ASP A 64 5.34 3.70 4.88
N ALA A 65 5.72 4.92 4.45
CA ALA A 65 4.85 5.80 3.67
C ALA A 65 4.50 5.19 2.30
N LYS A 66 5.44 4.51 1.64
CA LYS A 66 5.19 3.79 0.37
C LYS A 66 4.20 2.65 0.56
N VAL A 67 4.38 1.83 1.60
CA VAL A 67 3.49 0.71 1.93
C VAL A 67 2.12 1.23 2.34
N ALA A 68 2.06 2.25 3.19
CA ALA A 68 0.81 2.88 3.62
C ALA A 68 0.03 3.45 2.43
N ARG A 69 0.72 4.10 1.47
CA ARG A 69 0.09 4.55 0.23
C ARG A 69 -0.48 3.40 -0.60
N GLY A 70 0.28 2.31 -0.76
CA GLY A 70 -0.18 1.12 -1.46
C GLY A 70 -1.42 0.49 -0.81
N LEU A 71 -1.40 0.38 0.52
CA LEU A 71 -2.54 -0.10 1.30
C LEU A 71 -3.77 0.80 1.11
N TYR A 72 -3.60 2.12 1.19
CA TYR A 72 -4.67 3.09 0.99
C TYR A 72 -5.29 2.97 -0.40
N VAL A 73 -4.46 2.95 -1.46
CA VAL A 73 -4.93 2.78 -2.84
C VAL A 73 -5.70 1.48 -2.99
N ARG A 74 -5.21 0.39 -2.39
CA ARG A 74 -5.89 -0.91 -2.42
C ARG A 74 -7.20 -0.89 -1.62
N ALA A 75 -7.26 -0.15 -0.52
CA ALA A 75 -8.45 -0.02 0.30
C ALA A 75 -9.58 0.69 -0.45
N VAL A 76 -9.30 1.81 -1.12
CA VAL A 76 -10.32 2.61 -1.81
C VAL A 76 -10.64 2.13 -3.23
N GLY A 77 -9.81 1.25 -3.80
CA GLY A 77 -9.89 0.86 -5.21
C GLY A 77 -9.23 1.88 -6.15
N TYR A 78 -8.91 1.46 -7.36
CA TYR A 78 -8.27 2.33 -8.34
C TYR A 78 -8.47 1.80 -9.77
N ASP A 79 -8.32 2.71 -10.72
CA ASP A 79 -8.30 2.40 -12.14
C ASP A 79 -6.86 2.40 -12.66
N ARG A 80 -6.53 1.44 -13.51
CA ARG A 80 -5.22 1.34 -14.16
C ARG A 80 -5.37 1.21 -15.65
N LYS A 81 -4.66 2.05 -16.40
CA LYS A 81 -4.50 1.91 -17.85
C LYS A 81 -3.52 0.77 -18.12
N VAL A 82 -3.94 -0.17 -18.94
CA VAL A 82 -3.15 -1.32 -19.37
C VAL A 82 -3.09 -1.31 -20.90
N GLU A 83 -1.89 -1.35 -21.43
CA GLU A 83 -1.66 -1.51 -22.85
C GLU A 83 -1.56 -3.00 -23.17
N ARG A 84 -2.30 -3.45 -24.16
CA ARG A 84 -2.28 -4.82 -24.67
C ARG A 84 -2.16 -4.80 -26.18
N GLU A 85 -1.38 -5.71 -26.72
CA GLU A 85 -1.36 -5.95 -28.15
C GLU A 85 -2.51 -6.86 -28.53
N VAL A 86 -3.33 -6.41 -29.48
CA VAL A 86 -4.49 -7.15 -30.00
C VAL A 86 -4.33 -7.31 -31.53
N ILE A 87 -4.65 -8.49 -32.05
CA ILE A 87 -4.64 -8.74 -33.45
C ILE A 87 -5.94 -8.17 -34.04
N VAL A 88 -5.80 -7.15 -34.88
CA VAL A 88 -6.91 -6.55 -35.63
C VAL A 88 -6.59 -6.63 -37.13
N GLY A 89 -7.38 -7.42 -37.87
CA GLY A 89 -7.16 -7.61 -39.31
C GLY A 89 -5.85 -8.31 -39.68
N GLY A 90 -5.31 -9.17 -38.78
CA GLY A 90 -4.04 -9.86 -38.97
C GLY A 90 -2.78 -9.09 -38.55
N GLU A 91 -2.92 -7.86 -38.08
CA GLU A 91 -1.84 -7.04 -37.54
C GLU A 91 -1.95 -6.83 -36.03
N LEU A 92 -0.81 -6.83 -35.32
CA LEU A 92 -0.73 -6.49 -33.90
C LEU A 92 -0.87 -4.99 -33.74
N LYS A 93 -1.90 -4.57 -33.01
CA LYS A 93 -2.13 -3.14 -32.67
C LYS A 93 -2.19 -2.96 -31.17
N PRO A 94 -1.48 -1.96 -30.62
CA PRO A 94 -1.57 -1.63 -29.21
C PRO A 94 -2.95 -1.02 -28.90
N VAL A 95 -3.65 -1.61 -27.93
CA VAL A 95 -4.94 -1.09 -27.44
C VAL A 95 -4.80 -0.79 -25.96
N THR A 96 -5.11 0.45 -25.57
CA THR A 96 -5.15 0.86 -24.18
C THR A 96 -6.54 0.60 -23.60
N SER A 97 -6.61 -0.20 -22.57
CA SER A 97 -7.85 -0.46 -21.81
C SER A 97 -7.71 0.00 -20.37
N THR A 98 -8.80 0.43 -19.76
CA THR A 98 -8.82 0.76 -18.33
C THR A 98 -9.35 -0.44 -17.56
N VAL A 99 -8.55 -0.93 -16.61
CA VAL A 99 -8.92 -2.03 -15.73
C VAL A 99 -9.25 -1.44 -14.36
N HIS A 100 -10.47 -1.68 -13.88
CA HIS A 100 -10.92 -1.27 -12.56
C HIS A 100 -10.54 -2.33 -11.51
N TYR A 101 -9.83 -1.91 -10.47
CA TYR A 101 -9.52 -2.72 -9.29
C TYR A 101 -10.43 -2.27 -8.15
N PRO A 102 -11.43 -3.07 -7.75
CA PRO A 102 -12.38 -2.67 -6.72
C PRO A 102 -11.72 -2.50 -5.36
N ALA A 103 -12.37 -1.73 -4.49
CA ALA A 103 -11.98 -1.55 -3.10
C ALA A 103 -11.84 -2.90 -2.38
N ASN A 104 -10.89 -2.96 -1.44
CA ASN A 104 -10.66 -4.16 -0.63
C ASN A 104 -11.09 -3.89 0.81
N VAL A 105 -12.15 -4.57 1.25
CA VAL A 105 -12.74 -4.39 2.59
C VAL A 105 -11.76 -4.68 3.71
N GLN A 106 -10.93 -5.72 3.58
CA GLN A 106 -9.92 -6.05 4.60
C GLN A 106 -8.86 -4.95 4.73
N ALA A 107 -8.43 -4.37 3.60
CA ALA A 107 -7.50 -3.24 3.61
C ALA A 107 -8.13 -1.99 4.24
N CYS A 108 -9.44 -1.74 4.01
CA CYS A 108 -10.18 -0.65 4.66
C CYS A 108 -10.24 -0.86 6.18
N ILE A 109 -10.62 -2.04 6.64
CA ILE A 109 -10.70 -2.39 8.06
C ILE A 109 -9.33 -2.22 8.71
N PHE A 110 -8.27 -2.79 8.10
CA PHE A 110 -6.91 -2.67 8.61
C PHE A 110 -6.47 -1.21 8.72
N TRP A 111 -6.72 -0.39 7.67
CA TRP A 111 -6.39 1.03 7.67
C TRP A 111 -7.10 1.80 8.78
N LEU A 112 -8.42 1.63 8.91
CA LEU A 112 -9.24 2.33 9.89
C LEU A 112 -8.87 1.94 11.33
N ARG A 113 -8.65 0.65 11.62
CA ARG A 113 -8.23 0.17 12.92
C ARG A 113 -6.87 0.73 13.36
N ASN A 114 -5.92 0.85 12.45
CA ASN A 114 -4.59 1.38 12.77
C ASN A 114 -4.59 2.91 12.84
N ARG A 115 -5.32 3.60 11.96
CA ARG A 115 -5.30 5.06 11.86
C ARG A 115 -6.22 5.74 12.87
N ARG A 116 -7.37 5.15 13.15
CA ARG A 116 -8.43 5.69 14.01
C ARG A 116 -8.83 4.70 15.10
N ARG A 117 -7.85 4.24 15.87
CA ARG A 117 -7.99 3.22 16.89
C ARG A 117 -9.10 3.50 17.92
N GLN A 118 -9.35 4.76 18.25
CA GLN A 118 -10.39 5.13 19.22
C GLN A 118 -11.81 5.01 18.65
N THR A 119 -11.97 5.25 17.34
CA THR A 119 -13.28 5.23 16.67
C THR A 119 -13.61 3.85 16.09
N TRP A 120 -12.60 3.13 15.61
CA TRP A 120 -12.73 1.85 14.91
C TRP A 120 -12.05 0.69 15.64
N ARG A 121 -12.00 0.77 16.97
CA ARG A 121 -11.50 -0.29 17.83
C ARG A 121 -12.43 -1.50 17.69
N ASP A 122 -11.87 -2.71 17.55
CA ASP A 122 -12.61 -3.89 17.97
C ASP A 122 -12.92 -3.69 19.46
N GLN A 123 -14.17 -3.45 19.77
CA GLN A 123 -14.61 -3.53 21.16
C GLN A 123 -14.35 -4.97 21.56
N GLY A 124 -13.44 -5.14 22.51
CA GLY A 124 -12.81 -6.41 22.83
C GLY A 124 -13.79 -7.57 22.84
N ARG A 125 -13.32 -8.71 22.43
CA ARG A 125 -13.83 -10.00 22.84
C ARG A 125 -13.66 -10.16 24.36
N ASP A 126 -14.19 -9.26 25.11
CA ASP A 126 -14.51 -9.50 26.50
C ASP A 126 -15.93 -10.03 26.53
N ALA A 127 -15.94 -11.36 26.58
CA ALA A 127 -16.97 -12.24 27.09
C ALA A 127 -18.40 -11.67 27.10
N THR A 128 -19.23 -12.36 26.35
CA THR A 128 -20.69 -12.43 26.34
C THR A 128 -21.38 -11.68 25.19
N ASP A 129 -21.74 -12.49 24.20
CA ASP A 129 -22.93 -12.40 23.36
C ASP A 129 -23.39 -11.01 22.88
N GLU A 130 -22.90 -10.66 21.64
CA GLU A 130 -23.84 -10.18 20.63
C GLU A 130 -23.23 -10.31 19.22
N PRO A 131 -23.69 -11.23 18.37
CA PRO A 131 -23.23 -11.35 16.98
C PRO A 131 -23.82 -10.31 16.02
N SER A 132 -24.68 -9.39 16.49
CA SER A 132 -25.51 -8.56 15.61
C SER A 132 -24.89 -7.26 15.11
N ARG A 133 -23.86 -6.71 15.78
CA ARG A 133 -23.28 -5.42 15.36
C ARG A 133 -22.26 -5.52 14.21
N GLN A 134 -21.52 -6.62 14.10
CA GLN A 134 -20.54 -6.81 13.04
C GLN A 134 -21.17 -7.04 11.67
N VAL A 135 -22.35 -7.66 11.64
CA VAL A 135 -23.10 -7.93 10.40
C VAL A 135 -23.72 -6.65 9.85
N THR A 136 -24.17 -5.75 10.73
CA THR A 136 -24.82 -4.48 10.34
C THR A 136 -23.80 -3.51 9.71
N ASP A 137 -22.58 -3.44 10.24
CA ASP A 137 -21.54 -2.55 9.71
C ASP A 137 -21.00 -3.07 8.37
N LEU A 138 -20.87 -4.38 8.20
CA LEU A 138 -20.50 -4.98 6.91
C LEU A 138 -21.60 -4.76 5.87
N ALA A 139 -22.87 -4.98 6.23
CA ALA A 139 -24.01 -4.77 5.34
C ALA A 139 -24.17 -3.30 4.92
N LEU A 140 -23.88 -2.35 5.83
CA LEU A 140 -23.86 -0.92 5.52
C LEU A 140 -22.73 -0.55 4.55
N LEU A 141 -21.55 -1.16 4.70
CA LEU A 141 -20.42 -0.96 3.79
C LEU A 141 -20.67 -1.60 2.42
N GLU A 142 -21.31 -2.75 2.37
CA GLU A 142 -21.72 -3.39 1.12
C GLU A 142 -22.81 -2.59 0.41
N ALA A 143 -23.83 -2.13 1.13
CA ALA A 143 -24.88 -1.27 0.59
C ALA A 143 -24.35 0.08 0.07
N ALA A 144 -23.38 0.67 0.76
CA ALA A 144 -22.69 1.88 0.29
C ALA A 144 -21.85 1.60 -0.98
N GLY A 145 -21.21 0.43 -1.05
CA GLY A 145 -20.46 -0.02 -2.23
C GLY A 145 -21.35 -0.27 -3.45
N GLU A 146 -22.53 -0.87 -3.24
CA GLU A 146 -23.52 -1.08 -4.30
C GLU A 146 -24.15 0.23 -4.78
N SER A 147 -24.44 1.15 -3.88
CA SER A 147 -24.92 2.50 -4.21
C SER A 147 -23.93 3.30 -5.06
N MET A 148 -22.63 3.17 -4.78
CA MET A 148 -21.58 3.77 -5.60
C MET A 148 -21.45 3.10 -6.97
N ARG A 149 -21.63 1.79 -7.06
CA ARG A 149 -21.63 1.05 -8.33
C ARG A 149 -22.82 1.43 -9.20
N ALA A 150 -24.03 1.54 -8.63
CA ALA A 150 -25.22 1.97 -9.35
C ALA A 150 -25.11 3.38 -9.93
N ARG A 151 -24.34 4.24 -9.26
CA ARG A 151 -24.08 5.62 -9.72
C ARG A 151 -22.97 5.73 -10.79
N ALA A 152 -22.12 4.71 -10.91
CA ALA A 152 -20.99 4.67 -11.84
C ALA A 152 -21.28 3.98 -13.18
N LEU A 153 -22.45 3.35 -13.33
CA LEU A 153 -22.90 2.81 -14.60
C LEU A 153 -23.61 3.92 -15.39
N PRO A 154 -23.06 4.39 -16.52
CA PRO A 154 -23.84 5.19 -17.44
C PRO A 154 -25.01 4.31 -17.90
N THR A 155 -26.22 4.81 -17.76
CA THR A 155 -27.43 4.26 -18.38
C THR A 155 -27.11 3.98 -19.84
N GLY A 156 -27.13 2.68 -20.21
CA GLY A 156 -26.84 2.25 -21.55
C GLY A 156 -27.78 2.91 -22.55
N GLU A 157 -27.25 3.82 -23.32
CA GLU A 157 -27.82 4.11 -24.63
C GLU A 157 -27.49 2.90 -25.53
N THR A 158 -28.53 2.19 -25.84
CA THR A 158 -28.60 1.13 -26.83
C THR A 158 -27.99 1.62 -28.15
N LEU A 159 -26.80 1.14 -28.49
CA LEU A 159 -26.27 1.15 -29.85
C LEU A 159 -26.97 0.05 -30.66
N ASP A 160 -28.24 0.26 -30.93
CA ASP A 160 -29.00 -0.48 -31.93
C ASP A 160 -29.70 0.54 -32.83
N THR A 161 -29.01 1.03 -33.81
CA THR A 161 -29.57 1.52 -35.10
C THR A 161 -28.48 2.17 -35.98
N ALA A 162 -27.54 1.39 -36.51
CA ALA A 162 -26.73 1.85 -37.62
C ALA A 162 -26.17 0.70 -38.48
N VAL A 163 -26.95 -0.35 -38.72
CA VAL A 163 -26.65 -1.35 -39.77
C VAL A 163 -27.93 -1.62 -40.57
N SER A 164 -28.41 -0.61 -41.26
CA SER A 164 -29.42 -0.81 -42.31
C SER A 164 -29.47 0.45 -43.19
N ASN A 165 -28.44 0.71 -44.00
CA ASN A 165 -28.57 1.51 -45.20
C ASN A 165 -27.25 1.57 -46.00
N VAL A 166 -26.77 0.43 -46.47
CA VAL A 166 -25.94 0.39 -47.70
C VAL A 166 -26.31 -0.89 -48.47
N SER A 167 -27.43 -0.85 -49.12
CA SER A 167 -27.70 -1.69 -50.26
C SER A 167 -28.77 -1.01 -51.13
N GLY A 168 -28.33 -0.40 -52.22
CA GLY A 168 -29.22 0.05 -53.27
C GLY A 168 -28.82 1.34 -53.94
N LYS A 169 -27.90 1.33 -54.89
CA LYS A 169 -28.05 1.90 -56.20
C LYS A 169 -26.73 1.95 -56.94
N GLY A 170 -26.74 1.36 -58.14
CA GLY A 170 -25.82 1.66 -59.24
C GLY A 170 -24.98 0.49 -59.67
#